data_1d188bb81fda95c652c19651addf795f
#
_entry.id   1d188bb81fda95c652c19651addf795f
#
_cell.length_a   1.000
_cell.length_b   1.000
_cell.length_c   1.000
_cell.angle_alpha   90.00
_cell.angle_beta   90.00
_cell.angle_gamma   90.00
#
_symmetry.space_group_name_H-M   'P 1'
#
loop_
_entity.id
_entity.type
_entity.pdbx_description
1 polymer ?
#
loop_
_entity_poly.entity_id
_entity_poly.type
_entity_poly.pdbx_seq_one_letter_code
_entity_poly.pdbx_strand_id
1 'polypeptide(L)'
;MNRQLIKGFIGLKKSFDHGDMIRHVYKNSVRAGTIDKEGYLVSDDLSFTSLSTFATYHKNNVVGRPIVTNGWLECEWRKSDTAWQPTYIKRQA
;
A
#
# COMPACT_ATOMS: atom_id res chain seq x y z
N MET A 1 -18.75 0.55 10.71
CA MET A 1 -18.66 -0.18 9.43
C MET A 1 -17.37 -0.99 9.39
N ASN A 2 -17.45 -2.25 9.05
CA ASN A 2 -16.28 -3.10 9.00
C ASN A 2 -15.61 -2.99 7.64
N ARG A 3 -14.28 -2.82 7.66
CA ARG A 3 -13.50 -2.87 6.44
C ARG A 3 -13.14 -4.29 6.11
N GLN A 4 -13.09 -4.58 4.83
CA GLN A 4 -12.61 -5.88 4.38
C GLN A 4 -11.09 -5.89 4.47
N LEU A 5 -10.54 -6.94 5.11
CA LEU A 5 -9.09 -7.10 5.26
C LEU A 5 -8.54 -7.99 4.15
N ILE A 6 -7.60 -7.45 3.39
CA ILE A 6 -6.89 -8.20 2.36
C ILE A 6 -5.55 -8.61 2.94
N LYS A 7 -5.38 -9.89 3.22
CA LYS A 7 -4.20 -10.41 3.92
C LYS A 7 -3.04 -10.70 2.97
N GLY A 8 -1.84 -10.51 3.47
CA GLY A 8 -0.59 -10.82 2.81
C GLY A 8 0.49 -10.91 3.87
N PHE A 9 1.74 -10.76 3.51
CA PHE A 9 2.81 -10.70 4.50
C PHE A 9 2.65 -9.49 5.39
N ILE A 10 2.78 -9.69 6.70
CA ILE A 10 2.68 -8.64 7.70
C ILE A 10 4.06 -8.02 7.87
N GLY A 11 4.21 -6.78 7.45
CA GLY A 11 5.49 -6.08 7.57
C GLY A 11 5.37 -4.58 7.67
N LEU A 12 4.19 -4.05 7.45
CA LEU A 12 4.00 -2.60 7.36
C LEU A 12 4.25 -1.90 8.69
N LYS A 13 3.82 -2.49 9.79
CA LYS A 13 3.95 -1.88 11.12
C LYS A 13 5.41 -1.67 11.52
N LYS A 14 6.32 -2.48 11.01
CA LYS A 14 7.75 -2.33 11.30
C LYS A 14 8.40 -1.22 10.48
N SER A 15 7.80 -0.87 9.35
CA SER A 15 8.41 0.05 8.40
C SER A 15 7.73 1.40 8.34
N PHE A 16 6.45 1.47 8.69
CA PHE A 16 5.67 2.71 8.57
C PHE A 16 4.98 3.04 9.86
N ASP A 17 4.78 4.34 10.09
CA ASP A 17 4.10 4.86 11.26
C ASP A 17 2.64 5.17 10.95
N HIS A 18 1.82 5.23 12.00
CA HIS A 18 0.44 5.68 11.88
C HIS A 18 0.38 7.04 11.18
N GLY A 19 -0.42 7.14 10.16
CA GLY A 19 -0.58 8.37 9.40
C GLY A 19 0.30 8.49 8.17
N ASP A 20 1.29 7.60 8.01
CA ASP A 20 2.09 7.59 6.78
C ASP A 20 1.19 7.30 5.59
N MET A 21 1.47 7.96 4.47
CA MET A 21 0.69 7.84 3.24
C MET A 21 1.41 6.95 2.25
N ILE A 22 0.65 6.10 1.59
CA ILE A 22 1.16 5.17 0.58
C ILE A 22 0.38 5.39 -0.71
N ARG A 23 1.06 5.34 -1.85
CA ARG A 23 0.37 5.33 -3.14
C ARG A 23 1.01 4.33 -4.09
N HIS A 24 0.22 3.86 -5.02
CA HIS A 24 0.66 3.00 -6.12
C HIS A 24 0.19 3.63 -7.42
N VAL A 25 1.12 3.88 -8.33
CA VAL A 25 0.83 4.44 -9.65
C VAL A 25 1.01 3.35 -10.68
N TYR A 26 -0.02 3.08 -11.46
CA TYR A 26 0.02 2.06 -12.49
C TYR A 26 -0.71 2.55 -13.73
N LYS A 27 0.02 2.66 -14.83
CA LYS A 27 -0.48 3.31 -16.04
C LYS A 27 -0.93 4.73 -15.68
N ASN A 28 -2.13 5.13 -16.02
CA ASN A 28 -2.62 6.48 -15.66
C ASN A 28 -3.49 6.47 -14.41
N SER A 29 -3.39 5.43 -13.60
CA SER A 29 -4.22 5.26 -12.40
C SER A 29 -3.38 5.36 -11.13
N VAL A 30 -3.89 6.07 -10.14
CA VAL A 30 -3.25 6.20 -8.83
C VAL A 30 -4.22 5.70 -7.76
N ARG A 31 -3.71 4.82 -6.89
CA ARG A 31 -4.46 4.42 -5.71
C ARG A 31 -3.65 4.80 -4.47
N ALA A 32 -4.29 5.48 -3.54
CA ALA A 32 -3.63 5.95 -2.33
C ALA A 32 -4.32 5.44 -1.09
N GLY A 33 -3.58 5.39 0.02
CA GLY A 33 -4.11 5.01 1.30
C GLY A 33 -3.25 5.54 2.43
N THR A 34 -3.61 5.19 3.66
CA THR A 34 -2.97 5.69 4.87
C THR A 34 -2.77 4.54 5.83
N ILE A 35 -1.64 4.54 6.54
CA ILE A 35 -1.35 3.53 7.57
C ILE A 35 -2.15 3.88 8.82
N ASP A 36 -2.95 2.94 9.32
CA ASP A 36 -3.72 3.15 10.53
C ASP A 36 -2.92 2.78 11.79
N LYS A 37 -3.54 2.93 12.96
CA LYS A 37 -2.84 2.70 14.22
C LYS A 37 -2.48 1.23 14.46
N GLU A 38 -3.15 0.30 13.79
CA GLU A 38 -2.82 -1.12 13.86
C GLU A 38 -1.75 -1.52 12.86
N GLY A 39 -1.36 -0.61 11.97
CA GLY A 39 -0.35 -0.87 10.95
C GLY A 39 -0.91 -1.42 9.64
N TYR A 40 -2.22 -1.32 9.44
CA TYR A 40 -2.82 -1.70 8.16
C TYR A 40 -2.81 -0.52 7.19
N LEU A 41 -2.67 -0.82 5.91
CA LEU A 41 -2.82 0.18 4.86
C LEU A 41 -4.30 0.26 4.48
N VAL A 42 -4.92 1.38 4.80
CA VAL A 42 -6.34 1.60 4.58
C VAL A 42 -6.54 2.43 3.32
N SER A 43 -7.33 1.91 2.39
CA SER A 43 -7.65 2.59 1.13
C SER A 43 -9.13 2.33 0.83
N ASP A 44 -9.93 3.39 0.84
CA ASP A 44 -11.40 3.29 0.71
C ASP A 44 -11.94 2.35 1.79
N ASP A 45 -12.70 1.33 1.42
CA ASP A 45 -13.31 0.38 2.35
C ASP A 45 -12.43 -0.85 2.61
N LEU A 46 -11.17 -0.81 2.19
CA LEU A 46 -10.29 -1.96 2.29
C LEU A 46 -9.13 -1.68 3.23
N SER A 47 -8.67 -2.73 3.92
CA SER A 47 -7.45 -2.71 4.72
C SER A 47 -6.51 -3.78 4.18
N PHE A 48 -5.26 -3.43 3.97
CA PHE A 48 -4.25 -4.33 3.44
C PHE A 48 -3.15 -4.55 4.47
N THR A 49 -2.64 -5.77 4.54
CA THR A 49 -1.54 -6.11 5.44
C THR A 49 -0.18 -6.01 4.77
N SER A 50 -0.14 -5.81 3.44
CA SER A 50 1.13 -5.69 2.72
C SER A 50 1.01 -4.75 1.54
N LEU A 51 2.14 -4.21 1.11
CA LEU A 51 2.20 -3.39 -0.09
C LEU A 51 1.93 -4.20 -1.35
N SER A 52 2.35 -5.47 -1.36
CA SER A 52 2.15 -6.31 -2.53
C SER A 52 0.67 -6.60 -2.78
N THR A 53 -0.11 -6.87 -1.73
CA THR A 53 -1.55 -7.06 -1.90
C THR A 53 -2.24 -5.77 -2.35
N PHE A 54 -1.79 -4.64 -1.83
CA PHE A 54 -2.32 -3.32 -2.22
C PHE A 54 -2.05 -3.04 -3.70
N ALA A 55 -0.80 -3.21 -4.14
CA ALA A 55 -0.42 -2.97 -5.53
C ALA A 55 -1.08 -3.96 -6.49
N THR A 56 -1.15 -5.23 -6.08
CA THR A 56 -1.82 -6.27 -6.89
C THR A 56 -3.30 -5.96 -7.06
N TYR A 57 -3.95 -5.53 -5.99
CA TYR A 57 -5.36 -5.15 -6.05
C TYR A 57 -5.57 -3.99 -7.03
N HIS A 58 -4.69 -2.97 -6.97
CA HIS A 58 -4.78 -1.84 -7.88
C HIS A 58 -4.58 -2.25 -9.34
N LYS A 59 -3.55 -3.07 -9.61
CA LYS A 59 -3.30 -3.55 -10.96
C LYS A 59 -4.47 -4.39 -11.50
N ASN A 60 -5.00 -5.27 -10.66
CA ASN A 60 -6.14 -6.09 -11.04
C ASN A 60 -7.33 -5.22 -11.44
N ASN A 61 -7.60 -4.15 -10.70
CA ASN A 61 -8.70 -3.26 -11.03
C ASN A 61 -8.47 -2.49 -12.34
N VAL A 62 -7.22 -2.19 -12.66
CA VAL A 62 -6.90 -1.45 -13.89
C VAL A 62 -6.99 -2.34 -15.12
N VAL A 63 -6.46 -3.57 -15.06
CA VAL A 63 -6.38 -4.45 -16.23
C VAL A 63 -7.42 -5.57 -16.23
N GLY A 64 -8.15 -5.75 -15.13
CA GLY A 64 -9.22 -6.75 -15.04
C GLY A 64 -8.75 -8.18 -14.93
N ARG A 65 -7.50 -8.39 -14.49
CA ARG A 65 -6.95 -9.74 -14.30
C ARG A 65 -5.91 -9.73 -13.19
N PRO A 66 -5.69 -10.87 -12.51
CA PRO A 66 -4.67 -10.94 -11.47
C PRO A 66 -3.27 -10.74 -12.04
N ILE A 67 -2.51 -9.84 -11.41
CA ILE A 67 -1.09 -9.60 -11.75
C ILE A 67 -0.33 -9.56 -10.43
N VAL A 68 0.54 -10.55 -10.22
CA VAL A 68 1.39 -10.58 -9.03
C VAL A 68 2.43 -9.46 -9.13
N THR A 69 2.66 -8.77 -8.01
CA THR A 69 3.60 -7.67 -8.01
C THR A 69 4.31 -7.55 -6.67
N ASN A 70 5.52 -6.98 -6.69
CA ASN A 70 6.25 -6.65 -5.48
C ASN A 70 5.97 -5.20 -5.10
N GLY A 71 5.08 -4.99 -4.14
CA GLY A 71 4.66 -3.64 -3.75
C GLY A 71 5.79 -2.78 -3.22
N TRP A 72 6.82 -3.37 -2.60
CA TRP A 72 7.96 -2.61 -2.13
C TRP A 72 8.72 -1.91 -3.25
N LEU A 73 8.71 -2.50 -4.44
CA LEU A 73 9.38 -1.92 -5.60
C LEU A 73 8.49 -0.93 -6.38
N GLU A 74 7.18 -1.00 -6.20
CA GLU A 74 6.25 -0.24 -7.03
C GLU A 74 5.49 0.85 -6.31
N CYS A 75 5.46 0.84 -4.96
CA CYS A 75 4.74 1.85 -4.20
C CYS A 75 5.64 2.99 -3.79
N GLU A 76 5.02 4.10 -3.39
CA GLU A 76 5.69 5.26 -2.83
C GLU A 76 5.04 5.62 -1.50
N TRP A 77 5.79 6.28 -0.62
CA TRP A 77 5.31 6.70 0.69
C TRP A 77 5.73 8.13 0.99
N ARG A 78 5.01 8.75 1.90
CA ARG A 78 5.42 10.04 2.45
C ARG A 78 4.78 10.26 3.82
N LYS A 79 5.37 11.16 4.60
CA LYS A 79 4.78 11.69 5.83
C LYS A 79 4.17 13.05 5.50
N SER A 80 2.89 13.23 5.82
CA SER A 80 2.20 14.52 5.64
C SER A 80 2.54 15.20 4.32
N ASP A 81 3.22 16.34 4.37
CA ASP A 81 3.51 17.17 3.20
C ASP A 81 4.91 16.97 2.63
N THR A 82 5.58 15.88 3.01
CA THR A 82 6.91 15.60 2.46
C THR A 82 6.79 15.04 1.05
N ALA A 83 7.91 15.01 0.33
CA ALA A 83 7.94 14.46 -1.03
C ALA A 83 7.72 12.95 -1.02
N TRP A 84 7.08 12.43 -2.07
CA TRP A 84 6.94 10.98 -2.25
C TRP A 84 8.28 10.33 -2.47
N GLN A 85 8.50 9.20 -1.82
CA GLN A 85 9.74 8.43 -1.91
C GLN A 85 9.42 6.96 -2.17
N PRO A 86 10.35 6.20 -2.78
CA PRO A 86 10.12 4.77 -3.01
C PRO A 86 10.00 4.02 -1.69
N THR A 87 9.03 3.11 -1.61
CA THR A 87 8.85 2.32 -0.39
C THR A 87 9.98 1.33 -0.13
N TYR A 88 10.73 0.93 -1.16
CA TYR A 88 11.80 -0.06 -0.96
C TYR A 88 12.87 0.43 0.03
N ILE A 89 13.04 1.74 0.21
CA ILE A 89 14.01 2.27 1.17
C ILE A 89 13.57 2.02 2.62
N LYS A 90 12.31 1.68 2.84
CA LYS A 90 11.76 1.39 4.18
C LYS A 90 11.69 -0.10 4.47
N ARG A 91 12.02 -0.94 3.50
CA ARG A 91 11.89 -2.39 3.68
C ARG A 91 12.88 -2.89 4.72
N GLN A 92 12.38 -3.63 5.70
CA GLN A 92 13.21 -4.28 6.70
C GLN A 92 13.81 -5.55 6.10
N ALA A 93 15.11 -5.69 6.29
CA ALA A 93 15.81 -6.88 5.82
C ALA A 93 15.45 -8.11 6.66
#